data_0d548c58a3586178319030bf0b807d1f
#
_entry.id   0d548c58a3586178319030bf0b807d1f
#
_cell.length_a   1.000
_cell.length_b   1.000
_cell.length_c   1.000
_cell.angle_alpha   90.00
_cell.angle_beta   90.00
_cell.angle_gamma   90.00
#
_symmetry.space_group_name_H-M   'P 1'
#
loop_
_entity.id
_entity.type
_entity.pdbx_description
1 polymer ?
#
loop_
_entity_poly.entity_id
_entity_poly.type
_entity_poly.pdbx_seq_one_letter_code
_entity_poly.pdbx_strand_id
1 'polypeptide(L)'
;MYTRLHDEVLGAAQASTPAELASLRARLDVASARVRANVARMANRLERLLLAQQRRQWRFDQEEGVLDTARLTRVLTDPLAPLLFRQESPAGFRDTVVTLLIDNSGSMRGRPILLAALCADVLSRTLEHCGVKVEILGFTTRTWSGGRSREDWQRAGCPPRPGRLSDLRYLVYKSADAPWRRARQNLGLMLREDLLKENVDGEAILWAHERLLARPEQRRILLVVSDGVPLDEATLSANPGDYLERHLRSVIAWIEACSPVELLAIGIGHDVTDYYARAIRISDVEQLGAAMLEQLTALFTAPLRRAASWRAPAAERSAPGK
;
A
#
# COMPACT_ATOMS: atom_id res chain seq x y z
N MET A 1 -22.60 0.23 -0.32
CA MET A 1 -22.46 1.23 -1.38
C MET A 1 -23.69 1.21 -2.28
N TYR A 2 -24.09 2.36 -2.81
CA TYR A 2 -25.23 2.45 -3.73
C TYR A 2 -24.87 1.89 -5.11
N THR A 3 -23.76 2.39 -5.70
CA THR A 3 -23.25 1.89 -6.99
C THR A 3 -21.75 2.12 -7.09
N ARG A 4 -21.07 1.34 -7.95
CA ARG A 4 -19.66 1.53 -8.36
C ARG A 4 -19.55 2.01 -9.82
N LEU A 5 -20.66 2.23 -10.51
CA LEU A 5 -20.67 2.55 -11.97
C LEU A 5 -19.93 3.84 -12.30
N HIS A 6 -19.83 4.76 -11.35
CA HIS A 6 -19.22 6.07 -11.54
C HIS A 6 -17.83 6.18 -10.91
N ASP A 7 -17.32 5.10 -10.30
CA ASP A 7 -15.95 5.06 -9.78
C ASP A 7 -14.95 5.01 -10.93
N GLU A 8 -13.80 5.63 -10.75
CA GLU A 8 -12.76 5.67 -11.78
C GLU A 8 -11.38 5.34 -11.22
N VAL A 9 -10.55 4.76 -12.07
CA VAL A 9 -9.14 4.50 -11.78
C VAL A 9 -8.30 5.23 -12.82
N LEU A 10 -7.48 6.18 -12.39
CA LEU A 10 -6.65 7.02 -13.25
C LEU A 10 -5.18 6.80 -13.00
N GLY A 11 -4.41 6.59 -14.07
CA GLY A 11 -2.96 6.70 -14.03
C GLY A 11 -2.52 8.17 -14.02
N ALA A 12 -1.35 8.46 -13.49
CA ALA A 12 -0.84 9.84 -13.40
C ALA A 12 -0.77 10.53 -14.78
N ALA A 13 -0.43 9.80 -15.84
CA ALA A 13 -0.39 10.32 -17.21
C ALA A 13 -1.77 10.67 -17.79
N GLN A 14 -2.85 10.09 -17.23
CA GLN A 14 -4.24 10.42 -17.61
C GLN A 14 -4.77 11.61 -16.79
N ALA A 15 -4.24 11.78 -15.57
CA ALA A 15 -4.66 12.83 -14.66
C ALA A 15 -3.99 14.18 -14.93
N SER A 16 -2.82 14.20 -15.59
CA SER A 16 -2.03 15.44 -15.80
C SER A 16 -1.11 15.33 -17.00
N THR A 17 -0.73 16.48 -17.56
CA THR A 17 0.24 16.53 -18.66
C THR A 17 1.68 16.27 -18.18
N PRO A 18 2.58 15.79 -19.06
CA PRO A 18 3.98 15.58 -18.69
C PRO A 18 4.69 16.84 -18.18
N ALA A 19 4.36 18.00 -18.75
CA ALA A 19 4.93 19.29 -18.33
C ALA A 19 4.47 19.69 -16.92
N GLU A 20 3.20 19.49 -16.60
CA GLU A 20 2.66 19.73 -15.28
C GLU A 20 3.25 18.77 -14.25
N LEU A 21 3.36 17.47 -14.57
CA LEU A 21 4.01 16.48 -13.70
C LEU A 21 5.46 16.86 -13.39
N ALA A 22 6.21 17.33 -14.39
CA ALA A 22 7.58 17.79 -14.20
C ALA A 22 7.64 19.03 -13.28
N SER A 23 6.73 19.99 -13.44
CA SER A 23 6.65 21.18 -12.58
C SER A 23 6.30 20.81 -11.14
N LEU A 24 5.27 19.97 -10.93
CA LEU A 24 4.87 19.48 -9.60
C LEU A 24 6.00 18.68 -8.94
N ARG A 25 6.72 17.87 -9.72
CA ARG A 25 7.90 17.14 -9.22
C ARG A 25 9.01 18.10 -8.79
N ALA A 26 9.30 19.13 -9.54
CA ALA A 26 10.28 20.14 -9.15
C ALA A 26 9.92 20.81 -7.82
N ARG A 27 8.64 21.13 -7.60
CA ARG A 27 8.14 21.64 -6.32
C ARG A 27 8.39 20.64 -5.18
N LEU A 28 8.12 19.35 -5.39
CA LEU A 28 8.39 18.30 -4.42
C LEU A 28 9.90 18.20 -4.12
N ASP A 29 10.76 18.27 -5.14
CA ASP A 29 12.21 18.21 -4.98
C ASP A 29 12.76 19.40 -4.20
N VAL A 30 12.22 20.61 -4.40
CA VAL A 30 12.57 21.79 -3.61
C VAL A 30 12.16 21.64 -2.14
N ALA A 31 10.93 21.20 -1.90
CA ALA A 31 10.44 20.97 -0.55
C ALA A 31 11.25 19.88 0.19
N SER A 32 11.67 18.82 -0.55
CA SER A 32 12.49 17.74 -0.01
C SER A 32 13.94 18.14 0.28
N ALA A 33 14.44 19.22 -0.32
CA ALA A 33 15.85 19.62 -0.20
C ALA A 33 16.27 19.87 1.25
N ARG A 34 15.37 20.46 2.08
CA ARG A 34 15.62 20.76 3.48
C ARG A 34 15.79 19.52 4.36
N VAL A 35 15.17 18.41 3.99
CA VAL A 35 15.16 17.16 4.76
C VAL A 35 15.99 16.05 4.12
N ARG A 36 16.56 16.31 2.94
CA ARG A 36 17.26 15.32 2.11
C ARG A 36 18.38 14.58 2.86
N ALA A 37 19.16 15.29 3.67
CA ALA A 37 20.27 14.68 4.42
C ALA A 37 19.78 13.70 5.51
N ASN A 38 18.69 14.03 6.20
CA ASN A 38 18.07 13.16 7.21
C ASN A 38 17.45 11.93 6.54
N VAL A 39 16.70 12.16 5.47
CA VAL A 39 16.07 11.13 4.66
C VAL A 39 17.11 10.16 4.04
N ALA A 40 18.24 10.66 3.53
CA ALA A 40 19.28 9.82 2.96
C ALA A 40 19.95 8.94 4.03
N ARG A 41 20.25 9.49 5.21
CA ARG A 41 20.80 8.72 6.35
C ARG A 41 19.87 7.60 6.76
N MET A 42 18.58 7.88 6.77
CA MET A 42 17.52 6.95 7.11
C MET A 42 17.37 5.83 6.08
N ALA A 43 17.31 6.21 4.80
CA ALA A 43 17.25 5.25 3.69
C ALA A 43 18.44 4.28 3.74
N ASN A 44 19.67 4.78 3.93
CA ASN A 44 20.87 3.96 4.04
C ASN A 44 20.86 3.06 5.30
N ARG A 45 20.23 3.50 6.38
CA ARG A 45 20.09 2.67 7.60
C ARG A 45 19.06 1.57 7.38
N LEU A 46 17.89 1.90 6.78
CA LEU A 46 16.85 0.93 6.44
C LEU A 46 17.39 -0.12 5.47
N GLU A 47 18.08 0.32 4.43
CA GLU A 47 18.73 -0.55 3.45
C GLU A 47 19.69 -1.53 4.11
N ARG A 48 20.60 -1.03 4.95
CA ARG A 48 21.56 -1.90 5.69
C ARG A 48 20.85 -2.91 6.60
N LEU A 49 19.79 -2.50 7.29
CA LEU A 49 19.01 -3.39 8.15
C LEU A 49 18.28 -4.46 7.32
N LEU A 50 17.64 -4.07 6.21
CA LEU A 50 16.97 -5.00 5.32
C LEU A 50 17.96 -5.99 4.69
N LEU A 51 19.09 -5.51 4.19
CA LEU A 51 20.14 -6.37 3.61
C LEU A 51 20.75 -7.32 4.66
N ALA A 52 20.95 -6.84 5.90
CA ALA A 52 21.46 -7.71 6.99
C ALA A 52 20.47 -8.81 7.37
N GLN A 53 19.18 -8.59 7.14
CA GLN A 53 18.12 -9.56 7.42
C GLN A 53 17.83 -10.52 6.26
N GLN A 54 18.43 -10.29 5.10
CA GLN A 54 18.35 -11.27 4.01
C GLN A 54 18.95 -12.58 4.51
N ARG A 55 18.09 -13.49 4.95
CA ARG A 55 18.50 -14.84 5.36
C ARG A 55 19.11 -15.53 4.15
N ARG A 56 20.36 -15.92 4.26
CA ARG A 56 21.00 -16.82 3.33
C ARG A 56 20.26 -18.15 3.40
N GLN A 57 19.56 -18.50 2.35
CA GLN A 57 18.96 -19.83 2.23
C GLN A 57 19.92 -20.73 1.49
N TRP A 58 20.14 -21.92 2.06
CA TRP A 58 20.89 -22.94 1.39
C TRP A 58 19.97 -23.72 0.46
N ARG A 59 20.30 -23.72 -0.83
CA ARG A 59 19.74 -24.69 -1.77
C ARG A 59 20.58 -25.95 -1.67
N PHE A 60 19.97 -27.00 -1.20
CA PHE A 60 20.58 -28.33 -1.13
C PHE A 60 20.41 -29.06 -2.48
N ASP A 61 21.07 -30.21 -2.59
CA ASP A 61 20.99 -31.06 -3.77
C ASP A 61 21.44 -30.35 -5.06
N GLN A 62 22.59 -29.65 -4.99
CA GLN A 62 23.20 -28.98 -6.13
C GLN A 62 24.40 -29.80 -6.66
N GLU A 63 24.71 -29.60 -7.95
CA GLU A 63 25.88 -30.21 -8.60
C GLU A 63 27.17 -29.46 -8.26
N GLU A 64 27.09 -28.17 -7.92
CA GLU A 64 28.22 -27.29 -7.60
C GLU A 64 27.92 -26.44 -6.37
N GLY A 65 28.97 -26.04 -5.63
CA GLY A 65 28.86 -25.15 -4.48
C GLY A 65 29.70 -25.59 -3.28
N VAL A 66 29.21 -25.35 -2.07
CA VAL A 66 29.83 -25.78 -0.81
C VAL A 66 29.39 -27.21 -0.48
N LEU A 67 30.35 -28.09 -0.20
CA LEU A 67 30.08 -29.49 0.14
C LEU A 67 29.19 -29.59 1.40
N ASP A 68 28.08 -30.32 1.31
CA ASP A 68 27.22 -30.62 2.46
C ASP A 68 27.70 -31.90 3.13
N THR A 69 28.49 -31.75 4.19
CA THR A 69 29.06 -32.87 4.91
C THR A 69 28.05 -33.83 5.54
N ALA A 70 26.83 -33.33 5.82
CA ALA A 70 25.75 -34.15 6.36
C ALA A 70 25.19 -35.17 5.34
N ARG A 71 25.48 -34.96 4.06
CA ARG A 71 24.96 -35.79 2.95
C ARG A 71 26.02 -36.65 2.27
N LEU A 72 27.21 -36.69 2.78
CA LEU A 72 28.32 -37.48 2.23
C LEU A 72 28.01 -38.98 2.15
N THR A 73 27.14 -39.50 2.99
CA THR A 73 26.68 -40.88 2.92
C THR A 73 25.95 -41.25 1.63
N ARG A 74 25.42 -40.27 0.90
CA ARG A 74 24.77 -40.47 -0.40
C ARG A 74 25.73 -40.96 -1.48
N VAL A 75 27.02 -40.65 -1.40
CA VAL A 75 28.03 -41.17 -2.32
C VAL A 75 28.05 -42.71 -2.34
N LEU A 76 27.75 -43.31 -1.21
CA LEU A 76 27.73 -44.75 -1.06
C LEU A 76 26.38 -45.36 -1.47
N THR A 77 25.29 -44.63 -1.30
CA THR A 77 23.93 -45.13 -1.55
C THR A 77 23.43 -44.81 -2.97
N ASP A 78 23.91 -43.72 -3.58
CA ASP A 78 23.53 -43.29 -4.93
C ASP A 78 24.75 -42.70 -5.68
N PRO A 79 25.67 -43.53 -6.17
CA PRO A 79 26.91 -43.07 -6.80
C PRO A 79 26.72 -42.33 -8.14
N LEU A 80 25.56 -42.52 -8.80
CA LEU A 80 25.30 -41.97 -10.15
C LEU A 80 24.73 -40.55 -10.12
N ALA A 81 24.17 -40.11 -8.97
CA ALA A 81 23.63 -38.77 -8.82
C ALA A 81 24.01 -38.14 -7.47
N PRO A 82 25.31 -37.96 -7.17
CA PRO A 82 25.76 -37.43 -5.90
C PRO A 82 25.52 -35.90 -5.85
N LEU A 83 24.27 -35.45 -5.63
CA LEU A 83 23.93 -34.06 -5.38
C LEU A 83 24.36 -33.68 -3.94
N LEU A 84 25.66 -33.47 -3.76
CA LEU A 84 26.30 -33.29 -2.44
C LEU A 84 26.57 -31.85 -2.08
N PHE A 85 26.34 -30.94 -3.01
CA PHE A 85 26.65 -29.55 -2.76
C PHE A 85 25.42 -28.78 -2.32
N ARG A 86 25.68 -27.76 -1.54
CA ARG A 86 24.71 -26.74 -1.20
C ARG A 86 25.21 -25.40 -1.73
N GLN A 87 24.34 -24.67 -2.36
CA GLN A 87 24.62 -23.34 -2.87
C GLN A 87 23.91 -22.30 -2.01
N GLU A 88 24.63 -21.26 -1.62
CA GLU A 88 24.04 -20.14 -0.93
C GLU A 88 23.19 -19.34 -1.94
N SER A 89 21.87 -19.38 -1.75
CA SER A 89 20.95 -18.56 -2.51
C SER A 89 20.61 -17.33 -1.68
N PRO A 90 20.85 -16.13 -2.18
CA PRO A 90 20.32 -14.95 -1.51
C PRO A 90 18.80 -15.08 -1.53
N ALA A 91 18.19 -15.44 -0.40
CA ALA A 91 16.77 -15.30 -0.18
C ALA A 91 16.49 -13.80 -0.08
N GLY A 92 16.43 -13.15 -1.24
CA GLY A 92 16.12 -11.75 -1.32
C GLY A 92 14.65 -11.51 -0.99
N PHE A 93 14.32 -10.31 -0.54
CA PHE A 93 12.93 -9.81 -0.48
C PHE A 93 12.26 -9.77 -1.87
N ARG A 94 12.86 -10.43 -2.88
CA ARG A 94 12.41 -10.44 -4.27
C ARG A 94 10.99 -10.96 -4.46
N ASP A 95 10.49 -11.70 -3.48
CA ASP A 95 9.13 -12.24 -3.50
C ASP A 95 8.20 -11.45 -2.57
N THR A 96 8.48 -10.15 -2.43
CA THR A 96 7.69 -9.23 -1.61
C THR A 96 7.20 -8.07 -2.46
N VAL A 97 5.93 -7.73 -2.29
CA VAL A 97 5.32 -6.51 -2.83
C VAL A 97 4.76 -5.65 -1.70
N VAL A 98 5.02 -4.36 -1.76
CA VAL A 98 4.49 -3.35 -0.85
C VAL A 98 3.62 -2.38 -1.63
N THR A 99 2.36 -2.25 -1.27
CA THR A 99 1.47 -1.22 -1.81
C THR A 99 1.33 -0.10 -0.78
N LEU A 100 1.73 1.11 -1.18
CA LEU A 100 1.49 2.34 -0.43
C LEU A 100 0.16 2.91 -0.89
N LEU A 101 -0.82 2.99 0.00
CA LEU A 101 -2.13 3.59 -0.25
C LEU A 101 -2.20 4.94 0.43
N ILE A 102 -2.20 6.01 -0.35
CA ILE A 102 -2.11 7.40 0.12
C ILE A 102 -3.50 8.02 0.12
N ASP A 103 -3.89 8.57 1.24
CA ASP A 103 -5.06 9.41 1.36
C ASP A 103 -4.85 10.74 0.63
N ASN A 104 -5.73 11.03 -0.32
CA ASN A 104 -5.79 12.28 -1.07
C ASN A 104 -7.04 13.08 -0.69
N SER A 105 -7.38 13.10 0.60
CA SER A 105 -8.48 13.90 1.13
C SER A 105 -8.09 15.38 1.32
N GLY A 106 -9.10 16.22 1.53
CA GLY A 106 -8.91 17.66 1.74
C GLY A 106 -8.16 18.00 3.01
N SER A 107 -8.24 17.20 4.06
CA SER A 107 -7.50 17.31 5.31
C SER A 107 -5.99 17.14 5.10
N MET A 108 -5.61 16.31 4.14
CA MET A 108 -4.22 16.12 3.76
C MET A 108 -3.57 17.34 3.09
N ARG A 109 -4.33 18.38 2.73
CA ARG A 109 -3.81 19.57 2.02
C ARG A 109 -2.64 20.23 2.76
N GLY A 110 -1.63 20.65 2.00
CA GLY A 110 -0.47 21.37 2.52
C GLY A 110 0.63 20.46 3.05
N ARG A 111 0.94 20.58 4.35
CA ARG A 111 2.05 19.82 4.96
C ARG A 111 1.83 18.31 5.00
N PRO A 112 0.64 17.77 5.33
CA PRO A 112 0.44 16.32 5.39
C PRO A 112 0.69 15.62 4.07
N ILE A 113 0.11 16.09 2.96
CA ILE A 113 0.30 15.45 1.65
C ILE A 113 1.76 15.55 1.17
N LEU A 114 2.45 16.64 1.53
CA LEU A 114 3.88 16.76 1.24
C LEU A 114 4.69 15.69 1.98
N LEU A 115 4.38 15.46 3.27
CA LEU A 115 5.01 14.41 4.06
C LEU A 115 4.72 13.02 3.46
N ALA A 116 3.46 12.75 3.10
CA ALA A 116 3.07 11.51 2.45
C ALA A 116 3.84 11.27 1.14
N ALA A 117 3.97 12.29 0.30
CA ALA A 117 4.71 12.23 -0.96
C ALA A 117 6.21 11.97 -0.73
N LEU A 118 6.81 12.60 0.28
CA LEU A 118 8.20 12.37 0.66
C LEU A 118 8.41 10.95 1.20
N CYS A 119 7.49 10.46 2.05
CA CYS A 119 7.50 9.08 2.53
C CYS A 119 7.47 8.10 1.35
N ALA A 120 6.52 8.28 0.44
CA ALA A 120 6.35 7.42 -0.72
C ALA A 120 7.60 7.41 -1.63
N ASP A 121 8.20 8.57 -1.86
CA ASP A 121 9.42 8.70 -2.68
C ASP A 121 10.61 7.94 -2.06
N VAL A 122 10.82 8.13 -0.76
CA VAL A 122 11.93 7.50 -0.01
C VAL A 122 11.73 6.00 0.10
N LEU A 123 10.54 5.57 0.53
CA LEU A 123 10.24 4.16 0.69
C LEU A 123 10.34 3.40 -0.62
N SER A 124 9.75 3.95 -1.67
CA SER A 124 9.79 3.31 -2.98
C SER A 124 11.22 3.12 -3.48
N ARG A 125 12.06 4.16 -3.37
CA ARG A 125 13.46 4.08 -3.75
C ARG A 125 14.23 3.07 -2.92
N THR A 126 14.08 3.09 -1.61
CA THR A 126 14.85 2.23 -0.68
C THR A 126 14.43 0.77 -0.80
N LEU A 127 13.12 0.50 -0.85
CA LEU A 127 12.60 -0.85 -0.95
C LEU A 127 12.95 -1.50 -2.31
N GLU A 128 12.85 -0.74 -3.42
CA GLU A 128 13.27 -1.24 -4.73
C GLU A 128 14.77 -1.57 -4.77
N HIS A 129 15.61 -0.78 -4.10
CA HIS A 129 17.03 -1.08 -4.01
C HIS A 129 17.31 -2.41 -3.29
N CYS A 130 16.45 -2.76 -2.33
CA CYS A 130 16.47 -4.06 -1.63
C CYS A 130 15.79 -5.19 -2.43
N GLY A 131 15.31 -4.94 -3.64
CA GLY A 131 14.64 -5.92 -4.50
C GLY A 131 13.16 -6.15 -4.18
N VAL A 132 12.54 -5.31 -3.35
CA VAL A 132 11.10 -5.32 -3.07
C VAL A 132 10.36 -4.59 -4.17
N LYS A 133 9.25 -5.14 -4.66
CA LYS A 133 8.36 -4.42 -5.58
C LYS A 133 7.49 -3.44 -4.80
N VAL A 134 7.35 -2.23 -5.32
CA VAL A 134 6.57 -1.17 -4.68
C VAL A 134 5.51 -0.63 -5.62
N GLU A 135 4.27 -0.61 -5.17
CA GLU A 135 3.15 0.06 -5.81
C GLU A 135 2.76 1.30 -4.99
N ILE A 136 2.39 2.40 -5.66
CA ILE A 136 1.95 3.63 -4.99
C ILE A 136 0.60 4.03 -5.58
N LEU A 137 -0.40 4.01 -4.72
CA LEU A 137 -1.79 4.29 -5.02
C LEU A 137 -2.27 5.51 -4.23
N GLY A 138 -3.30 6.16 -4.74
CA GLY A 138 -4.01 7.21 -4.01
C GLY A 138 -5.51 7.01 -4.10
N PHE A 139 -6.24 7.57 -3.17
CA PHE A 139 -7.70 7.54 -3.17
C PHE A 139 -8.29 8.86 -2.71
N THR A 140 -9.42 9.21 -3.30
CA THR A 140 -10.24 10.38 -2.97
C THR A 140 -11.62 10.21 -3.63
N THR A 141 -12.49 11.21 -3.51
CA THR A 141 -13.73 11.29 -4.29
C THR A 141 -13.55 12.12 -5.56
N ARG A 142 -14.42 11.93 -6.57
CA ARG A 142 -14.41 12.71 -7.81
C ARG A 142 -14.89 14.14 -7.61
N THR A 143 -15.85 14.30 -6.72
CA THR A 143 -16.52 15.56 -6.42
C THR A 143 -16.63 15.74 -4.91
N TRP A 144 -16.86 16.95 -4.47
CA TRP A 144 -17.28 17.22 -3.10
C TRP A 144 -18.77 16.89 -2.93
N SER A 145 -19.14 16.41 -1.73
CA SER A 145 -20.54 16.22 -1.30
C SER A 145 -21.37 15.34 -2.25
N GLY A 146 -20.79 14.25 -2.77
CA GLY A 146 -21.49 13.27 -3.60
C GLY A 146 -20.99 13.19 -5.03
N GLY A 147 -21.89 12.93 -5.97
CA GLY A 147 -21.59 12.74 -7.39
C GLY A 147 -22.78 12.14 -8.13
N ARG A 148 -22.51 11.47 -9.25
CA ARG A 148 -23.56 10.79 -10.04
C ARG A 148 -24.28 9.70 -9.24
N SER A 149 -23.55 9.01 -8.36
CA SER A 149 -24.14 8.01 -7.46
C SER A 149 -25.24 8.61 -6.57
N ARG A 150 -25.02 9.84 -6.07
CA ARG A 150 -26.03 10.58 -5.30
C ARG A 150 -27.19 11.01 -6.15
N GLU A 151 -26.94 11.49 -7.38
CA GLU A 151 -28.00 11.86 -8.32
C GLU A 151 -28.89 10.66 -8.70
N ASP A 152 -28.28 9.49 -8.93
CA ASP A 152 -29.00 8.26 -9.23
C ASP A 152 -29.88 7.83 -8.05
N TRP A 153 -29.37 7.93 -6.82
CA TRP A 153 -30.11 7.67 -5.60
C TRP A 153 -31.31 8.61 -5.42
N GLN A 154 -31.11 9.90 -5.70
CA GLN A 154 -32.20 10.90 -5.66
C GLN A 154 -33.27 10.63 -6.70
N ARG A 155 -32.86 10.28 -7.94
CA ARG A 155 -33.80 9.91 -9.03
C ARG A 155 -34.60 8.64 -8.70
N ALA A 156 -34.02 7.74 -7.92
CA ALA A 156 -34.68 6.52 -7.45
C ALA A 156 -35.63 6.77 -6.24
N GLY A 157 -35.85 8.02 -5.83
CA GLY A 157 -36.73 8.36 -4.72
C GLY A 157 -36.13 8.19 -3.33
N CYS A 158 -34.81 8.30 -3.21
CA CYS A 158 -34.08 8.27 -1.93
C CYS A 158 -34.34 7.03 -1.08
N PRO A 159 -34.16 5.80 -1.60
CA PRO A 159 -34.38 4.60 -0.80
C PRO A 159 -33.54 4.60 0.48
N PRO A 160 -34.05 4.04 1.60
CA PRO A 160 -33.37 4.10 2.88
C PRO A 160 -32.08 3.26 2.88
N ARG A 161 -31.09 3.71 3.67
CA ARG A 161 -29.78 3.04 3.84
C ARG A 161 -29.03 2.81 2.52
N PRO A 162 -28.77 3.84 1.75
CA PRO A 162 -28.16 3.71 0.43
C PRO A 162 -26.71 3.20 0.49
N GLY A 163 -26.04 3.35 1.62
CA GLY A 163 -24.60 3.17 1.70
C GLY A 163 -23.85 4.37 1.12
N ARG A 164 -22.67 4.16 0.52
CA ARG A 164 -21.88 5.22 -0.09
C ARG A 164 -22.60 5.87 -1.28
N LEU A 165 -22.62 7.21 -1.32
CA LEU A 165 -23.25 8.04 -2.35
C LEU A 165 -22.26 8.85 -3.18
N SER A 166 -20.99 8.87 -2.83
CA SER A 166 -19.96 9.57 -3.61
C SER A 166 -19.31 8.67 -4.65
N ASP A 167 -18.88 9.25 -5.77
CA ASP A 167 -18.11 8.57 -6.80
C ASP A 167 -16.64 8.57 -6.38
N LEU A 168 -15.99 7.42 -6.35
CA LEU A 168 -14.59 7.30 -5.94
C LEU A 168 -13.64 7.55 -7.11
N ARG A 169 -12.50 8.13 -6.80
CA ARG A 169 -11.36 8.29 -7.69
C ARG A 169 -10.15 7.61 -7.08
N TYR A 170 -9.63 6.64 -7.78
CA TYR A 170 -8.42 5.95 -7.47
C TYR A 170 -7.29 6.41 -8.38
N LEU A 171 -6.14 6.69 -7.82
CA LEU A 171 -4.96 7.20 -8.52
C LEU A 171 -3.86 6.15 -8.50
N VAL A 172 -3.27 5.85 -9.65
CA VAL A 172 -2.11 4.99 -9.75
C VAL A 172 -0.89 5.86 -10.06
N TYR A 173 -0.13 6.21 -9.03
CA TYR A 173 1.11 6.98 -9.18
C TYR A 173 2.24 6.11 -9.71
N LYS A 174 2.32 4.86 -9.23
CA LYS A 174 3.32 3.89 -9.63
C LYS A 174 2.76 2.47 -9.52
N SER A 175 2.79 1.72 -10.60
CA SER A 175 2.48 0.29 -10.56
C SER A 175 3.67 -0.51 -10.01
N ALA A 176 3.42 -1.70 -9.45
CA ALA A 176 4.43 -2.54 -8.84
C ALA A 176 5.58 -2.93 -9.78
N ASP A 177 5.29 -3.08 -11.08
CA ASP A 177 6.28 -3.50 -12.07
C ASP A 177 7.00 -2.32 -12.76
N ALA A 178 6.51 -1.09 -12.57
CA ALA A 178 7.18 0.10 -13.08
C ALA A 178 8.34 0.50 -12.14
N PRO A 179 9.58 0.67 -12.64
CA PRO A 179 10.67 1.09 -11.78
C PRO A 179 10.46 2.53 -11.29
N TRP A 180 10.88 2.82 -10.06
CA TRP A 180 10.77 4.13 -9.43
C TRP A 180 11.30 5.28 -10.31
N ARG A 181 12.42 5.05 -11.00
CA ARG A 181 13.03 6.08 -11.87
C ARG A 181 12.07 6.59 -12.96
N ARG A 182 11.19 5.72 -13.49
CA ARG A 182 10.18 6.09 -14.49
C ARG A 182 8.96 6.75 -13.85
N ALA A 183 8.56 6.27 -12.68
CA ALA A 183 7.36 6.76 -11.98
C ALA A 183 7.63 7.99 -11.10
N ARG A 184 8.89 8.37 -10.87
CA ARG A 184 9.27 9.46 -9.98
C ARG A 184 8.53 10.77 -10.23
N GLN A 185 8.32 11.14 -11.50
CA GLN A 185 7.63 12.37 -11.86
C GLN A 185 6.16 12.34 -11.43
N ASN A 186 5.53 11.17 -11.47
CA ASN A 186 4.13 10.98 -11.13
C ASN A 186 3.82 11.32 -9.66
N LEU A 187 4.80 11.17 -8.76
CA LEU A 187 4.61 11.48 -7.34
C LEU A 187 4.36 12.97 -7.09
N GLY A 188 4.80 13.84 -8.01
CA GLY A 188 4.48 15.26 -7.95
C GLY A 188 2.98 15.52 -7.99
N LEU A 189 2.20 14.66 -8.66
CA LEU A 189 0.73 14.79 -8.77
C LEU A 189 0.03 14.83 -7.41
N MET A 190 0.61 14.25 -6.35
CA MET A 190 0.08 14.34 -4.99
C MET A 190 -0.04 15.77 -4.48
N LEU A 191 0.78 16.71 -5.00
CA LEU A 191 0.74 18.12 -4.63
C LEU A 191 -0.32 18.94 -5.38
N ARG A 192 -1.12 18.30 -6.20
CA ARG A 192 -2.16 18.95 -6.98
C ARG A 192 -3.44 19.06 -6.15
N GLU A 193 -3.72 20.28 -5.68
CA GLU A 193 -4.76 20.56 -4.68
C GLU A 193 -6.19 20.28 -5.14
N ASP A 194 -6.49 20.41 -6.45
CA ASP A 194 -7.81 20.14 -6.99
C ASP A 194 -8.20 18.64 -6.97
N LEU A 195 -7.23 17.75 -6.77
CA LEU A 195 -7.47 16.32 -6.57
C LEU A 195 -7.85 15.97 -5.13
N LEU A 196 -7.53 16.83 -4.16
CA LEU A 196 -7.77 16.57 -2.75
C LEU A 196 -9.23 16.90 -2.39
N LYS A 197 -10.03 15.86 -2.09
CA LYS A 197 -11.46 16.00 -1.79
C LYS A 197 -11.86 15.21 -0.53
N GLU A 198 -12.91 14.41 -0.61
CA GLU A 198 -13.38 13.56 0.50
C GLU A 198 -12.74 12.17 0.44
N ASN A 199 -12.87 11.39 1.51
CA ASN A 199 -12.25 10.07 1.62
C ASN A 199 -13.23 9.01 2.12
N VAL A 200 -13.14 7.81 1.50
CA VAL A 200 -13.88 6.61 1.91
C VAL A 200 -12.86 5.46 2.06
N ASP A 201 -12.16 5.47 3.20
CA ASP A 201 -10.99 4.63 3.46
C ASP A 201 -11.26 3.14 3.35
N GLY A 202 -12.39 2.67 3.90
CA GLY A 202 -12.73 1.25 3.89
C GLY A 202 -12.81 0.66 2.48
N GLU A 203 -13.45 1.35 1.53
CA GLU A 203 -13.52 0.90 0.14
C GLU A 203 -12.16 1.03 -0.58
N ALA A 204 -11.38 2.06 -0.26
CA ALA A 204 -10.05 2.25 -0.80
C ALA A 204 -9.09 1.13 -0.37
N ILE A 205 -9.14 0.73 0.90
CA ILE A 205 -8.37 -0.39 1.44
C ILE A 205 -8.77 -1.71 0.75
N LEU A 206 -10.07 -1.96 0.55
CA LEU A 206 -10.54 -3.14 -0.18
C LEU A 206 -10.02 -3.16 -1.62
N TRP A 207 -10.07 -2.03 -2.32
CA TRP A 207 -9.55 -1.92 -3.69
C TRP A 207 -8.04 -2.20 -3.77
N ALA A 208 -7.24 -1.62 -2.87
CA ALA A 208 -5.80 -1.87 -2.81
C ALA A 208 -5.49 -3.32 -2.44
N HIS A 209 -6.29 -3.90 -1.52
CA HIS A 209 -6.18 -5.29 -1.11
C HIS A 209 -6.47 -6.26 -2.28
N GLU A 210 -7.52 -6.02 -3.07
CA GLU A 210 -7.83 -6.82 -4.28
C GLU A 210 -6.67 -6.79 -5.27
N ARG A 211 -6.04 -5.62 -5.49
CA ARG A 211 -4.86 -5.49 -6.34
C ARG A 211 -3.67 -6.29 -5.82
N LEU A 212 -3.44 -6.28 -4.51
CA LEU A 212 -2.38 -7.07 -3.87
C LEU A 212 -2.63 -8.57 -3.98
N LEU A 213 -3.89 -9.02 -3.85
CA LEU A 213 -4.23 -10.44 -4.01
C LEU A 213 -3.98 -10.95 -5.43
N ALA A 214 -4.10 -10.10 -6.45
CA ALA A 214 -3.79 -10.43 -7.83
C ALA A 214 -2.27 -10.55 -8.11
N ARG A 215 -1.41 -10.18 -7.16
CA ARG A 215 0.04 -10.24 -7.32
C ARG A 215 0.58 -11.66 -7.06
N PRO A 216 1.61 -12.09 -7.81
CA PRO A 216 2.22 -13.40 -7.63
C PRO A 216 3.14 -13.50 -6.41
N GLU A 217 3.61 -12.36 -5.88
CA GLU A 217 4.55 -12.33 -4.76
C GLU A 217 3.97 -13.03 -3.52
N GLN A 218 4.80 -13.79 -2.80
CA GLN A 218 4.36 -14.55 -1.62
C GLN A 218 4.02 -13.62 -0.45
N ARG A 219 4.82 -12.58 -0.25
CA ARG A 219 4.61 -11.60 0.80
C ARG A 219 3.97 -10.33 0.23
N ARG A 220 2.83 -9.97 0.78
CA ARG A 220 2.03 -8.84 0.33
C ARG A 220 1.76 -7.92 1.51
N ILE A 221 2.21 -6.68 1.40
CA ILE A 221 2.11 -5.69 2.46
C ILE A 221 1.31 -4.50 1.95
N LEU A 222 0.26 -4.12 2.67
CA LEU A 222 -0.51 -2.91 2.44
C LEU A 222 -0.17 -1.87 3.51
N LEU A 223 0.43 -0.77 3.10
CA LEU A 223 0.78 0.35 3.96
C LEU A 223 -0.15 1.53 3.65
N VAL A 224 -1.06 1.82 4.56
CA VAL A 224 -2.00 2.94 4.45
C VAL A 224 -1.37 4.20 5.05
N VAL A 225 -1.44 5.31 4.32
CA VAL A 225 -0.96 6.62 4.78
C VAL A 225 -2.15 7.58 4.78
N SER A 226 -2.64 7.94 5.94
CA SER A 226 -3.84 8.77 6.12
C SER A 226 -3.64 9.71 7.32
N ASP A 227 -4.43 10.78 7.38
CA ASP A 227 -4.46 11.71 8.50
C ASP A 227 -5.61 11.46 9.48
N GLY A 228 -6.40 10.37 9.29
CA GLY A 228 -7.32 9.94 10.34
C GLY A 228 -8.68 9.41 9.90
N VAL A 229 -9.75 10.18 10.06
CA VAL A 229 -11.13 9.71 10.02
C VAL A 229 -11.70 9.78 8.61
N PRO A 230 -12.41 8.72 8.13
CA PRO A 230 -13.11 8.79 6.85
C PRO A 230 -14.23 9.83 6.89
N LEU A 231 -14.27 10.71 5.91
CA LEU A 231 -15.24 11.78 5.79
C LEU A 231 -15.79 11.87 4.35
N ASP A 232 -17.07 11.60 4.22
CA ASP A 232 -17.86 11.79 3.00
C ASP A 232 -19.24 12.33 3.38
N GLU A 233 -19.43 13.61 3.13
CA GLU A 233 -20.59 14.36 3.58
C GLU A 233 -21.90 13.80 2.98
N ALA A 234 -21.87 13.44 1.71
CA ALA A 234 -23.04 12.88 1.03
C ALA A 234 -23.46 11.54 1.65
N THR A 235 -22.51 10.68 1.94
CA THR A 235 -22.78 9.38 2.55
C THR A 235 -23.24 9.54 3.99
N LEU A 236 -22.60 10.40 4.78
CA LEU A 236 -22.97 10.61 6.18
C LEU A 236 -24.34 11.28 6.33
N SER A 237 -24.76 12.13 5.37
CA SER A 237 -26.10 12.74 5.39
C SER A 237 -27.26 11.76 5.19
N ALA A 238 -27.01 10.61 4.56
CA ALA A 238 -28.02 9.62 4.19
C ALA A 238 -27.94 8.31 4.98
N ASN A 239 -26.94 8.17 5.85
CA ASN A 239 -26.66 6.99 6.66
C ASN A 239 -26.41 7.39 8.13
N PRO A 240 -26.36 6.43 9.08
CA PRO A 240 -25.91 6.72 10.43
C PRO A 240 -24.54 7.40 10.46
N GLY A 241 -24.33 8.35 11.37
CA GLY A 241 -23.11 9.16 11.42
C GLY A 241 -21.80 8.38 11.61
N ASP A 242 -21.88 7.15 12.13
CA ASP A 242 -20.76 6.23 12.33
C ASP A 242 -20.58 5.22 11.18
N TYR A 243 -21.33 5.37 10.08
CA TYR A 243 -21.36 4.39 8.97
C TYR A 243 -19.98 4.13 8.37
N LEU A 244 -19.25 5.19 8.01
CA LEU A 244 -17.93 5.07 7.38
C LEU A 244 -16.89 4.51 8.34
N GLU A 245 -16.93 4.93 9.60
CA GLU A 245 -16.01 4.45 10.63
C GLU A 245 -16.24 2.96 10.93
N ARG A 246 -17.49 2.53 11.10
CA ARG A 246 -17.81 1.11 11.29
C ARG A 246 -17.40 0.26 10.10
N HIS A 247 -17.59 0.77 8.89
CA HIS A 247 -17.15 0.09 7.68
C HIS A 247 -15.63 -0.06 7.67
N LEU A 248 -14.88 1.02 7.94
CA LEU A 248 -13.43 0.99 8.04
C LEU A 248 -12.94 -0.05 9.05
N ARG A 249 -13.46 -0.01 10.29
CA ARG A 249 -13.12 -0.98 11.35
C ARG A 249 -13.41 -2.42 10.95
N SER A 250 -14.54 -2.68 10.29
CA SER A 250 -14.89 -4.03 9.84
C SER A 250 -13.96 -4.54 8.73
N VAL A 251 -13.56 -3.68 7.80
CA VAL A 251 -12.61 -4.03 6.74
C VAL A 251 -11.23 -4.33 7.31
N ILE A 252 -10.74 -3.49 8.21
CA ILE A 252 -9.43 -3.70 8.86
C ILE A 252 -9.44 -5.03 9.64
N ALA A 253 -10.43 -5.24 10.50
CA ALA A 253 -10.54 -6.45 11.29
C ALA A 253 -10.61 -7.72 10.42
N TRP A 254 -11.34 -7.65 9.30
CA TRP A 254 -11.43 -8.75 8.35
C TRP A 254 -10.08 -9.04 7.68
N ILE A 255 -9.36 -8.01 7.20
CA ILE A 255 -8.04 -8.20 6.58
C ILE A 255 -7.05 -8.78 7.61
N GLU A 256 -7.03 -8.22 8.81
CA GLU A 256 -6.12 -8.67 9.87
C GLU A 256 -6.39 -10.12 10.33
N ALA A 257 -7.65 -10.54 10.33
CA ALA A 257 -8.04 -11.88 10.77
C ALA A 257 -7.92 -12.94 9.67
N CYS A 258 -8.32 -12.62 8.45
CA CYS A 258 -8.61 -13.61 7.41
C CYS A 258 -7.71 -13.51 6.16
N SER A 259 -6.98 -12.39 5.96
CA SER A 259 -6.21 -12.18 4.73
C SER A 259 -4.73 -12.57 4.87
N PRO A 260 -4.09 -13.03 3.78
CA PRO A 260 -2.64 -13.18 3.72
C PRO A 260 -1.90 -11.84 3.58
N VAL A 261 -2.61 -10.73 3.39
CA VAL A 261 -2.04 -9.38 3.27
C VAL A 261 -1.72 -8.84 4.66
N GLU A 262 -0.49 -8.40 4.86
CA GLU A 262 -0.07 -7.73 6.09
C GLU A 262 -0.47 -6.25 6.01
N LEU A 263 -1.27 -5.79 6.98
CA LEU A 263 -1.75 -4.41 7.03
C LEU A 263 -0.92 -3.58 8.02
N LEU A 264 -0.56 -2.38 7.59
CA LEU A 264 0.17 -1.39 8.38
C LEU A 264 -0.40 0.00 8.09
N ALA A 265 -0.38 0.90 9.07
CA ALA A 265 -0.81 2.27 8.87
C ALA A 265 0.23 3.30 9.32
N ILE A 266 0.27 4.43 8.63
CA ILE A 266 1.02 5.62 9.00
C ILE A 266 0.03 6.77 9.16
N GLY A 267 -0.16 7.22 10.38
CA GLY A 267 -0.95 8.41 10.69
C GLY A 267 -0.10 9.68 10.56
N ILE A 268 -0.54 10.62 9.72
CA ILE A 268 0.13 11.91 9.56
C ILE A 268 -0.61 12.95 10.38
N GLY A 269 0.04 13.42 11.46
CA GLY A 269 -0.55 14.42 12.35
C GLY A 269 -1.58 13.88 13.35
N HIS A 270 -2.29 12.81 13.01
CA HIS A 270 -3.27 12.15 13.86
C HIS A 270 -2.84 10.75 14.28
N ASP A 271 -3.44 10.27 15.36
CA ASP A 271 -3.23 8.91 15.85
C ASP A 271 -4.23 7.97 15.17
N VAL A 272 -3.71 6.96 14.47
CA VAL A 272 -4.50 5.94 13.79
C VAL A 272 -4.42 4.58 14.50
N THR A 273 -3.81 4.51 15.70
CA THR A 273 -3.69 3.28 16.50
C THR A 273 -5.03 2.73 16.97
N ASP A 274 -6.07 3.58 17.01
CA ASP A 274 -7.44 3.17 17.34
C ASP A 274 -8.08 2.29 16.25
N TYR A 275 -7.55 2.33 15.04
CA TYR A 275 -8.10 1.58 13.89
C TYR A 275 -7.23 0.38 13.51
N TYR A 276 -5.90 0.51 13.56
CA TYR A 276 -4.96 -0.49 13.05
C TYR A 276 -4.14 -1.12 14.17
N ALA A 277 -4.03 -2.44 14.18
CA ALA A 277 -3.20 -3.16 15.15
C ALA A 277 -1.71 -2.81 15.02
N ARG A 278 -1.28 -2.41 13.82
CA ARG A 278 0.09 -1.95 13.54
C ARG A 278 0.02 -0.56 12.93
N ALA A 279 0.27 0.45 13.73
CA ALA A 279 0.23 1.84 13.31
C ALA A 279 1.44 2.61 13.79
N ILE A 280 1.81 3.62 13.03
CA ILE A 280 2.87 4.59 13.35
C ILE A 280 2.27 5.98 13.24
N ARG A 281 2.49 6.81 14.23
CA ARG A 281 2.16 8.23 14.14
C ARG A 281 3.40 9.02 13.72
N ILE A 282 3.24 9.90 12.74
CA ILE A 282 4.27 10.79 12.26
C ILE A 282 3.76 12.23 12.33
N SER A 283 4.38 13.05 13.16
CA SER A 283 4.04 14.48 13.30
C SER A 283 5.03 15.35 12.55
N ASP A 284 6.26 14.87 12.34
CA ASP A 284 7.33 15.61 11.67
C ASP A 284 8.20 14.71 10.80
N VAL A 285 8.86 15.31 9.80
CA VAL A 285 9.77 14.61 8.88
C VAL A 285 10.95 13.95 9.61
N GLU A 286 11.38 14.52 10.73
CA GLU A 286 12.47 13.96 11.55
C GLU A 286 12.07 12.66 12.25
N GLN A 287 10.82 12.57 12.71
CA GLN A 287 10.25 11.37 13.32
C GLN A 287 9.97 10.27 12.30
N LEU A 288 9.68 10.64 11.04
CA LEU A 288 9.48 9.73 9.93
C LEU A 288 10.58 8.67 9.89
N GLY A 289 11.83 9.10 10.09
CA GLY A 289 12.99 8.25 9.99
C GLY A 289 13.08 7.14 11.00
N ALA A 290 12.98 7.47 12.24
CA ALA A 290 13.20 6.51 13.33
C ALA A 290 12.03 5.53 13.46
N ALA A 291 10.80 6.04 13.51
CA ALA A 291 9.61 5.24 13.69
C ALA A 291 9.34 4.30 12.50
N MET A 292 9.50 4.79 11.28
CA MET A 292 9.40 3.95 10.07
C MET A 292 10.46 2.85 10.02
N LEU A 293 11.71 3.17 10.38
CA LEU A 293 12.79 2.22 10.43
C LEU A 293 12.48 1.06 11.35
N GLU A 294 12.04 1.38 12.56
CA GLU A 294 11.73 0.38 13.58
C GLU A 294 10.58 -0.55 13.14
N GLN A 295 9.50 0.02 12.67
CA GLN A 295 8.31 -0.75 12.28
C GLN A 295 8.51 -1.55 10.98
N LEU A 296 9.13 -0.95 9.97
CA LEU A 296 9.47 -1.69 8.76
C LEU A 296 10.48 -2.80 9.05
N THR A 297 11.46 -2.53 9.90
CA THR A 297 12.41 -3.57 10.34
C THR A 297 11.66 -4.69 11.06
N ALA A 298 10.80 -4.36 12.02
CA ALA A 298 9.97 -5.34 12.73
C ALA A 298 9.05 -6.12 11.77
N LEU A 299 8.46 -5.43 10.79
CA LEU A 299 7.64 -6.06 9.77
C LEU A 299 8.45 -7.09 8.97
N PHE A 300 9.59 -6.69 8.42
CA PHE A 300 10.42 -7.57 7.58
C PHE A 300 11.12 -8.68 8.36
N THR A 301 11.30 -8.54 9.70
CA THR A 301 11.83 -9.60 10.57
C THR A 301 10.77 -10.62 11.00
N ALA A 302 9.49 -10.21 11.00
CA ALA A 302 8.42 -11.10 11.39
C ALA A 302 8.33 -12.30 10.44
N PRO A 303 8.09 -13.52 10.94
CA PRO A 303 7.88 -14.68 10.09
C PRO A 303 6.64 -14.45 9.20
N LEU A 304 6.70 -14.95 7.96
CA LEU A 304 5.57 -14.93 7.03
C LEU A 304 4.31 -15.44 7.75
N ARG A 305 3.23 -14.67 7.71
CA ARG A 305 1.91 -15.17 8.12
C ARG A 305 1.54 -16.32 7.18
N ARG A 306 1.47 -17.53 7.71
CA ARG A 306 0.88 -18.65 6.97
C ARG A 306 -0.59 -18.29 6.76
N ALA A 307 -1.01 -18.18 5.50
CA ALA A 307 -2.42 -18.06 5.16
C ALA A 307 -3.16 -19.24 5.80
N ALA A 308 -3.99 -18.97 6.82
CA ALA A 308 -5.10 -19.86 7.12
C ALA A 308 -5.85 -19.98 5.80
N SER A 309 -6.23 -21.19 5.38
CA SER A 309 -6.81 -21.51 4.07
C SER A 309 -7.81 -20.45 3.61
N TRP A 310 -7.31 -19.46 2.86
CA TRP A 310 -8.13 -18.35 2.40
C TRP A 310 -9.12 -18.87 1.36
N ARG A 311 -10.40 -18.77 1.67
CA ARG A 311 -11.49 -18.90 0.71
C ARG A 311 -12.05 -17.50 0.50
N ALA A 312 -12.02 -17.03 -0.75
CA ALA A 312 -12.71 -15.79 -1.10
C ALA A 312 -14.16 -15.85 -0.59
N PRO A 313 -14.68 -14.80 0.07
CA PRO A 313 -16.10 -14.73 0.35
C PRO A 313 -16.84 -14.87 -0.98
N ALA A 314 -17.81 -15.78 -1.04
CA ALA A 314 -18.63 -15.98 -2.23
C ALA A 314 -19.25 -14.62 -2.57
N ALA A 315 -18.90 -14.07 -3.74
CA ALA A 315 -19.56 -12.89 -4.27
C ALA A 315 -21.07 -13.22 -4.25
N GLU A 316 -21.84 -12.49 -3.47
CA GLU A 316 -23.30 -12.55 -3.54
C GLU A 316 -23.69 -12.27 -4.99
N ARG A 317 -23.94 -13.33 -5.71
CA ARG A 317 -24.57 -13.26 -7.03
C ARG A 317 -25.98 -12.75 -6.78
N SER A 318 -26.21 -11.48 -6.97
CA SER A 318 -27.55 -10.95 -7.13
C SER A 318 -28.17 -11.67 -8.32
N ALA A 319 -29.05 -12.60 -8.03
CA ALA A 319 -29.90 -13.23 -9.03
C ALA A 319 -30.72 -12.13 -9.74
N PRO A 320 -30.85 -12.16 -11.07
CA PRO A 320 -31.75 -11.26 -11.76
C PRO A 320 -33.17 -11.69 -11.38
N GLY A 321 -33.86 -10.81 -10.63
CA GLY A 321 -35.28 -10.96 -10.37
C GLY A 321 -36.05 -10.91 -11.69
N LYS A 322 -36.92 -11.89 -11.85
CA LYS A 322 -37.97 -11.93 -12.88
C LYS A 322 -38.99 -10.80 -12.69
#